data_7b8cfcc0483babd090f9e4370f35e474
#
_entry.id   7b8cfcc0483babd090f9e4370f35e474
#
_cell.length_a   1.000
_cell.length_b   1.000
_cell.length_c   1.000
_cell.angle_alpha   90.00
_cell.angle_beta   90.00
_cell.angle_gamma   90.00
#
_symmetry.space_group_name_H-M   'P 1'
#
loop_
_entity.id
_entity.type
_entity.pdbx_description
1 polymer ?
#
loop_
_entity_poly.entity_id
_entity_poly.type
_entity_poly.pdbx_seq_one_letter_code
_entity_poly.pdbx_strand_id
1 'polypeptide(L)'
;WCDTDYECFQEISFTELVVQLQKFTSRNIILTGGEPTIQHGFTDLCTYLKSQGFYLAIESNGLKPIPEIIDYVALSPKSAYRELYVKGRAKKANEVRIVVDGPIYDFCVFIESCIHAQHYYLSPCEKNGVMNWQETILLLYHLNKRQDKKAKWYLNVQTHKLIGIR
;
A
#
# COMPACT_ATOMS: atom_id res chain seq x y z
N TRP A 1 9.53 10.62 6.09
CA TRP A 1 8.13 10.98 5.79
C TRP A 1 7.10 9.92 6.26
N CYS A 2 7.55 8.85 6.90
CA CYS A 2 6.67 7.87 7.53
C CYS A 2 6.17 8.44 8.86
N ASP A 3 4.87 8.40 9.08
CA ASP A 3 4.17 8.87 10.28
C ASP A 3 3.77 7.71 11.23
N THR A 4 4.22 6.50 10.94
CA THR A 4 3.97 5.33 11.79
C THR A 4 4.81 5.39 13.05
N ASP A 5 4.16 5.36 14.22
CA ASP A 5 4.79 5.18 15.52
C ASP A 5 5.12 3.70 15.73
N TYR A 6 6.40 3.40 15.99
CA TYR A 6 6.89 2.04 16.26
C TYR A 6 7.20 1.80 17.73
N GLU A 7 7.14 2.84 18.58
CA GLU A 7 7.49 2.76 20.00
C GLU A 7 6.31 2.33 20.87
N CYS A 8 5.09 2.67 20.44
CA CYS A 8 3.87 2.30 21.15
C CYS A 8 3.16 1.13 20.45
N PHE A 9 3.28 -0.06 21.01
CA PHE A 9 2.53 -1.23 20.54
C PHE A 9 1.98 -2.04 21.70
N GLN A 10 0.93 -2.81 21.45
CA GLN A 10 0.33 -3.74 22.38
C GLN A 10 0.28 -5.12 21.76
N GLU A 11 0.78 -6.13 22.47
CA GLU A 11 0.59 -7.52 22.10
C GLU A 11 -0.75 -8.01 22.63
N ILE A 12 -1.57 -8.57 21.74
CA ILE A 12 -2.87 -9.16 22.09
C ILE A 12 -3.01 -10.51 21.39
N SER A 13 -3.77 -11.42 21.98
CA SER A 13 -4.10 -12.69 21.33
C SER A 13 -5.07 -12.49 20.15
N PHE A 14 -5.11 -13.45 19.23
CA PHE A 14 -6.06 -13.41 18.11
C PHE A 14 -7.52 -13.39 18.59
N THR A 15 -7.81 -14.07 19.69
CA THR A 15 -9.15 -14.07 20.29
C THR A 15 -9.53 -12.70 20.85
N GLU A 16 -8.63 -12.05 21.57
CA GLU A 16 -8.85 -10.71 22.09
C GLU A 16 -9.02 -9.68 20.96
N LEU A 17 -8.21 -9.82 19.90
CA LEU A 17 -8.37 -8.98 18.70
C LEU A 17 -9.78 -9.13 18.12
N VAL A 18 -10.27 -10.35 17.91
CA VAL A 18 -11.60 -10.58 17.36
C VAL A 18 -12.69 -10.02 18.27
N VAL A 19 -12.58 -10.16 19.60
CA VAL A 19 -13.52 -9.55 20.55
C VAL A 19 -13.55 -8.02 20.39
N GLN A 20 -12.41 -7.39 20.17
CA GLN A 20 -12.37 -5.94 19.90
C GLN A 20 -13.00 -5.58 18.55
N LEU A 21 -12.70 -6.35 17.51
CA LEU A 21 -13.24 -6.13 16.16
C LEU A 21 -14.77 -6.32 16.09
N GLN A 22 -15.32 -7.22 16.90
CA GLN A 22 -16.77 -7.47 16.97
C GLN A 22 -17.57 -6.27 17.53
N LYS A 23 -16.91 -5.28 18.16
CA LYS A 23 -17.56 -4.03 18.59
C LYS A 23 -17.92 -3.14 17.40
N PHE A 24 -17.35 -3.38 16.22
CA PHE A 24 -17.63 -2.65 14.99
C PHE A 24 -18.61 -3.42 14.10
N THR A 25 -19.45 -2.72 13.40
CA THR A 25 -20.39 -3.31 12.43
C THR A 25 -19.70 -3.72 11.13
N SER A 26 -18.56 -3.10 10.80
CA SER A 26 -17.77 -3.44 9.62
C SER A 26 -17.18 -4.84 9.73
N ARG A 27 -17.22 -5.58 8.62
CA ARG A 27 -16.52 -6.86 8.46
C ARG A 27 -15.27 -6.72 7.59
N ASN A 28 -14.93 -5.50 7.20
CA ASN A 28 -13.73 -5.21 6.41
C ASN A 28 -12.60 -4.77 7.34
N ILE A 29 -11.46 -5.43 7.22
CA ILE A 29 -10.23 -5.13 7.97
C ILE A 29 -9.15 -4.72 6.98
N ILE A 30 -8.45 -3.63 7.28
CA ILE A 30 -7.23 -3.23 6.58
C ILE A 30 -6.05 -3.58 7.47
N LEU A 31 -5.22 -4.51 7.00
CA LEU A 31 -3.98 -4.88 7.66
C LEU A 31 -2.88 -3.93 7.17
N THR A 32 -2.40 -3.10 8.07
CA THR A 32 -1.42 -2.04 7.78
C THR A 32 -0.45 -1.91 8.97
N GLY A 33 0.29 -0.83 9.05
CA GLY A 33 1.26 -0.54 10.10
C GLY A 33 2.63 -0.26 9.50
N GLY A 34 3.72 -0.79 10.05
CA GLY A 34 5.04 -0.71 9.45
C GLY A 34 5.09 -1.51 8.14
N GLU A 35 5.30 -2.80 8.25
CA GLU A 35 5.14 -3.77 7.16
C GLU A 35 4.50 -5.03 7.73
N PRO A 36 3.22 -5.28 7.48
CA PRO A 36 2.50 -6.39 8.13
C PRO A 36 3.05 -7.76 7.77
N THR A 37 3.59 -7.93 6.55
CA THR A 37 4.09 -9.24 6.07
C THR A 37 5.35 -9.76 6.76
N ILE A 38 6.03 -8.93 7.56
CA ILE A 38 7.20 -9.35 8.34
C ILE A 38 6.85 -9.76 9.77
N GLN A 39 5.62 -9.54 10.21
CA GLN A 39 5.19 -9.88 11.56
C GLN A 39 5.10 -11.39 11.74
N HIS A 40 5.58 -11.86 12.89
CA HIS A 40 5.49 -13.28 13.24
C HIS A 40 4.01 -13.70 13.32
N GLY A 41 3.67 -14.87 12.76
CA GLY A 41 2.30 -15.37 12.77
C GLY A 41 1.32 -14.63 11.85
N PHE A 42 1.79 -13.75 10.96
CA PHE A 42 0.92 -12.96 10.08
C PHE A 42 -0.04 -13.84 9.24
N THR A 43 0.46 -14.93 8.66
CA THR A 43 -0.38 -15.86 7.87
C THR A 43 -1.44 -16.55 8.73
N ASP A 44 -1.07 -16.91 9.97
CA ASP A 44 -2.00 -17.56 10.91
C ASP A 44 -3.09 -16.59 11.35
N LEU A 45 -2.72 -15.32 11.60
CA LEU A 45 -3.67 -14.24 11.87
C LEU A 45 -4.66 -14.06 10.71
N CYS A 46 -4.17 -13.99 9.47
CA CYS A 46 -5.03 -13.86 8.29
C CYS A 46 -6.01 -15.04 8.19
N THR A 47 -5.51 -16.27 8.38
CA THR A 47 -6.33 -17.49 8.35
C THR A 47 -7.40 -17.47 9.45
N TYR A 48 -7.03 -17.06 10.65
CA TYR A 48 -7.96 -16.94 11.76
C TYR A 48 -9.05 -15.91 11.50
N LEU A 49 -8.68 -14.70 11.05
CA LEU A 49 -9.64 -13.63 10.73
C LEU A 49 -10.59 -14.04 9.59
N LYS A 50 -10.08 -14.74 8.58
CA LYS A 50 -10.93 -15.28 7.50
C LYS A 50 -11.93 -16.31 8.04
N SER A 51 -11.52 -17.18 8.97
CA SER A 51 -12.43 -18.14 9.60
C SER A 51 -13.55 -17.48 10.41
N GLN A 52 -13.32 -16.25 10.86
CA GLN A 52 -14.31 -15.43 11.56
C GLN A 52 -15.21 -14.59 10.60
N GLY A 53 -15.07 -14.78 9.29
CA GLY A 53 -15.88 -14.15 8.26
C GLY A 53 -15.50 -12.71 7.91
N PHE A 54 -14.26 -12.30 8.19
CA PHE A 54 -13.78 -10.99 7.79
C PHE A 54 -13.29 -10.93 6.34
N TYR A 55 -13.53 -9.82 5.68
CA TYR A 55 -12.87 -9.42 4.43
C TYR A 55 -11.55 -8.74 4.76
N LEU A 56 -10.45 -9.20 4.16
CA LEU A 56 -9.11 -8.72 4.48
C LEU A 56 -8.52 -7.93 3.32
N ALA A 57 -8.20 -6.66 3.58
CA ALA A 57 -7.34 -5.85 2.73
C ALA A 57 -5.96 -5.70 3.38
N ILE A 58 -4.92 -5.56 2.58
CA ILE A 58 -3.56 -5.31 3.05
C ILE A 58 -2.96 -4.08 2.38
N GLU A 59 -2.22 -3.28 3.14
CA GLU A 59 -1.27 -2.29 2.64
C GLU A 59 0.15 -2.76 2.92
N SER A 60 0.95 -2.98 1.88
CA SER A 60 2.30 -3.56 1.97
C SER A 60 3.27 -2.89 1.01
N ASN A 61 4.57 -2.91 1.32
CA ASN A 61 5.60 -2.51 0.38
C ASN A 61 5.84 -3.55 -0.75
N GLY A 62 5.29 -4.76 -0.65
CA GLY A 62 5.36 -5.80 -1.67
C GLY A 62 6.69 -6.57 -1.75
N LEU A 63 7.60 -6.41 -0.80
CA LEU A 63 8.90 -7.11 -0.80
C LEU A 63 8.81 -8.56 -0.29
N LYS A 64 7.78 -8.88 0.46
CA LYS A 64 7.52 -10.22 0.98
C LYS A 64 6.29 -10.84 0.31
N PRO A 65 6.14 -12.18 0.36
CA PRO A 65 4.93 -12.83 -0.12
C PRO A 65 3.71 -12.36 0.66
N ILE A 66 2.61 -12.15 -0.05
CA ILE A 66 1.31 -11.86 0.55
C ILE A 66 0.50 -13.15 0.50
N PRO A 67 -0.10 -13.59 1.62
CA PRO A 67 -0.96 -14.77 1.65
C PRO A 67 -2.11 -14.66 0.64
N GLU A 68 -2.36 -15.72 -0.12
CA GLU A 68 -3.43 -15.76 -1.14
C GLU A 68 -4.83 -15.59 -0.55
N ILE A 69 -4.98 -15.79 0.74
CA ILE A 69 -6.24 -15.63 1.48
C ILE A 69 -6.67 -14.16 1.63
N ILE A 70 -5.77 -13.21 1.34
CA ILE A 70 -6.07 -11.77 1.35
C ILE A 70 -6.97 -11.43 0.16
N ASP A 71 -8.09 -10.74 0.43
CA ASP A 71 -9.09 -10.41 -0.59
C ASP A 71 -8.69 -9.19 -1.43
N TYR A 72 -7.97 -8.24 -0.84
CA TYR A 72 -7.56 -7.00 -1.53
C TYR A 72 -6.11 -6.62 -1.18
N VAL A 73 -5.32 -6.41 -2.21
CA VAL A 73 -3.89 -6.10 -2.08
C VAL A 73 -3.60 -4.72 -2.63
N ALA A 74 -3.23 -3.79 -1.74
CA ALA A 74 -2.69 -2.48 -2.07
C ALA A 74 -1.17 -2.49 -1.83
N LEU A 75 -0.40 -2.29 -2.89
CA LEU A 75 1.05 -2.22 -2.80
C LEU A 75 1.54 -0.78 -2.84
N SER A 76 2.48 -0.46 -1.95
CA SER A 76 3.16 0.83 -1.92
C SER A 76 4.68 0.66 -2.11
N PRO A 77 5.13 0.33 -3.33
CA PRO A 77 6.55 0.12 -3.62
C PRO A 77 7.39 1.37 -3.31
N LYS A 78 8.62 1.15 -2.85
CA LYS A 78 9.57 2.21 -2.50
C LYS A 78 10.73 2.21 -3.47
N SER A 79 11.09 3.37 -4.02
CA SER A 79 12.16 3.53 -5.01
C SER A 79 13.52 3.07 -4.49
N ALA A 80 13.78 3.27 -3.18
CA ALA A 80 14.99 2.82 -2.50
C ALA A 80 15.21 1.30 -2.56
N TYR A 81 14.16 0.51 -2.81
CA TYR A 81 14.23 -0.96 -2.88
C TYR A 81 14.03 -1.50 -4.31
N ARG A 82 14.23 -0.67 -5.34
CA ARG A 82 13.98 -1.01 -6.74
C ARG A 82 14.52 -2.39 -7.13
N GLU A 83 15.77 -2.68 -6.81
CA GLU A 83 16.43 -3.94 -7.18
C GLU A 83 15.75 -5.19 -6.61
N LEU A 84 15.09 -5.05 -5.48
CA LEU A 84 14.41 -6.16 -4.81
C LEU A 84 13.12 -6.56 -5.53
N TYR A 85 12.47 -5.65 -6.25
CA TYR A 85 11.24 -5.95 -7.01
C TYR A 85 11.49 -6.82 -8.25
N VAL A 86 12.70 -6.85 -8.80
CA VAL A 86 13.06 -7.77 -9.89
C VAL A 86 12.85 -9.22 -9.48
N LYS A 87 13.26 -9.54 -8.25
CA LYS A 87 13.11 -10.86 -7.61
C LYS A 87 11.83 -10.92 -6.77
N GLY A 88 11.03 -9.84 -6.79
CA GLY A 88 9.89 -9.62 -5.92
C GLY A 88 8.84 -10.73 -6.01
N ARG A 89 8.22 -11.03 -4.90
CA ARG A 89 7.24 -12.10 -4.73
C ARG A 89 5.80 -11.63 -4.94
N ALA A 90 5.53 -10.33 -4.72
CA ALA A 90 4.23 -9.73 -5.02
C ALA A 90 4.20 -9.29 -6.50
N LYS A 91 3.71 -10.18 -7.39
CA LYS A 91 3.60 -9.89 -8.83
C LYS A 91 2.23 -9.41 -9.26
N LYS A 92 1.23 -9.52 -8.40
CA LYS A 92 -0.15 -9.12 -8.66
C LYS A 92 -0.69 -8.30 -7.49
N ALA A 93 -1.51 -7.30 -7.80
CA ALA A 93 -2.18 -6.46 -6.81
C ALA A 93 -3.52 -5.97 -7.36
N ASN A 94 -4.41 -5.51 -6.48
CA ASN A 94 -5.57 -4.75 -6.89
C ASN A 94 -5.14 -3.33 -7.24
N GLU A 95 -4.23 -2.77 -6.44
CA GLU A 95 -3.68 -1.46 -6.74
C GLU A 95 -2.21 -1.30 -6.33
N VAL A 96 -1.55 -0.41 -7.03
CA VAL A 96 -0.21 0.10 -6.71
C VAL A 96 -0.32 1.59 -6.44
N ARG A 97 0.21 2.05 -5.30
CA ARG A 97 0.27 3.45 -4.90
C ARG A 97 1.73 3.86 -4.70
N ILE A 98 2.24 4.78 -5.50
CA ILE A 98 3.61 5.27 -5.37
C ILE A 98 3.59 6.71 -4.88
N VAL A 99 4.32 6.98 -3.80
CA VAL A 99 4.51 8.33 -3.27
C VAL A 99 5.57 9.04 -4.11
N VAL A 100 5.25 10.27 -4.55
CA VAL A 100 6.15 11.10 -5.37
C VAL A 100 7.12 11.84 -4.45
N ASP A 101 8.14 11.14 -3.95
CA ASP A 101 9.13 11.68 -3.02
C ASP A 101 10.40 12.22 -3.71
N GLY A 102 10.48 12.12 -5.04
CA GLY A 102 11.60 12.56 -5.86
C GLY A 102 11.39 12.30 -7.35
N PRO A 103 12.45 12.29 -8.15
CA PRO A 103 12.42 11.97 -9.58
C PRO A 103 12.23 10.46 -9.81
N ILE A 104 10.98 10.00 -9.75
CA ILE A 104 10.61 8.58 -9.75
C ILE A 104 9.98 8.09 -11.07
N TYR A 105 10.10 8.84 -12.17
CA TYR A 105 9.54 8.44 -13.46
C TYR A 105 9.96 7.03 -13.89
N ASP A 106 11.28 6.77 -13.92
CA ASP A 106 11.83 5.46 -14.32
C ASP A 106 11.43 4.35 -13.35
N PHE A 107 11.24 4.69 -12.08
CA PHE A 107 10.74 3.74 -11.09
C PHE A 107 9.28 3.37 -11.34
N CYS A 108 8.43 4.32 -11.69
CA CYS A 108 7.03 4.05 -12.05
C CYS A 108 6.93 3.14 -13.29
N VAL A 109 7.70 3.42 -14.34
CA VAL A 109 7.77 2.58 -15.54
C VAL A 109 8.27 1.17 -15.22
N PHE A 110 9.28 1.07 -14.38
CA PHE A 110 9.82 -0.20 -13.92
C PHE A 110 8.78 -1.01 -13.13
N ILE A 111 8.08 -0.40 -12.16
CA ILE A 111 7.03 -1.07 -11.36
C ILE A 111 5.89 -1.55 -12.25
N GLU A 112 5.44 -0.76 -13.21
CA GLU A 112 4.43 -1.15 -14.20
C GLU A 112 4.84 -2.40 -15.00
N SER A 113 6.14 -2.63 -15.15
CA SER A 113 6.68 -3.83 -15.81
C SER A 113 6.80 -5.05 -14.90
N CYS A 114 6.95 -4.85 -13.59
CA CYS A 114 7.22 -5.90 -12.60
C CYS A 114 5.98 -6.38 -11.86
N ILE A 115 5.03 -5.49 -11.62
CA ILE A 115 3.83 -5.75 -10.81
C ILE A 115 2.60 -5.51 -11.68
N HIS A 116 1.79 -6.54 -11.87
CA HIS A 116 0.50 -6.40 -12.56
C HIS A 116 -0.58 -5.99 -11.56
N ALA A 117 -1.12 -4.78 -11.72
CA ALA A 117 -2.21 -4.26 -10.90
C ALA A 117 -3.41 -3.83 -11.75
N GLN A 118 -4.60 -3.84 -11.13
CA GLN A 118 -5.81 -3.32 -11.76
C GLN A 118 -5.74 -1.78 -11.88
N HIS A 119 -5.15 -1.13 -10.88
CA HIS A 119 -5.02 0.32 -10.81
C HIS A 119 -3.62 0.75 -10.36
N TYR A 120 -3.13 1.86 -10.93
CA TYR A 120 -1.86 2.48 -10.55
C TYR A 120 -2.10 3.93 -10.15
N TYR A 121 -1.57 4.33 -9.00
CA TYR A 121 -1.76 5.64 -8.42
C TYR A 121 -0.45 6.33 -8.08
N LEU A 122 -0.43 7.65 -8.25
CA LEU A 122 0.58 8.53 -7.70
C LEU A 122 0.00 9.30 -6.53
N SER A 123 0.69 9.28 -5.40
CA SER A 123 0.33 10.03 -4.21
C SER A 123 1.30 11.20 -4.05
N PRO A 124 0.81 12.46 -3.97
CA PRO A 124 1.64 13.58 -3.62
C PRO A 124 2.33 13.39 -2.27
N CYS A 125 3.53 13.92 -2.14
CA CYS A 125 4.31 13.91 -0.91
C CYS A 125 4.34 15.31 -0.29
N GLU A 126 4.17 15.38 1.02
CA GLU A 126 4.39 16.61 1.76
C GLU A 126 5.88 16.82 2.03
N LYS A 127 6.40 17.99 1.66
CA LYS A 127 7.77 18.42 1.92
C LYS A 127 7.73 19.81 2.57
N ASN A 128 8.22 19.91 3.78
CA ASN A 128 8.26 21.19 4.53
C ASN A 128 6.88 21.87 4.63
N GLY A 129 5.82 21.11 4.89
CA GLY A 129 4.46 21.64 5.01
C GLY A 129 3.76 21.93 3.68
N VAL A 130 4.40 21.64 2.55
CA VAL A 130 3.82 21.88 1.22
C VAL A 130 3.71 20.57 0.43
N MET A 131 2.51 20.30 -0.06
CA MET A 131 2.26 19.14 -0.94
C MET A 131 2.78 19.41 -2.35
N ASN A 132 3.51 18.49 -2.94
CA ASN A 132 4.13 18.59 -4.26
C ASN A 132 3.14 18.27 -5.41
N TRP A 133 1.98 18.92 -5.42
CA TRP A 133 0.92 18.70 -6.40
C TRP A 133 1.38 18.86 -7.84
N GLN A 134 2.12 19.94 -8.13
CA GLN A 134 2.55 20.25 -9.49
C GLN A 134 3.48 19.17 -10.05
N GLU A 135 4.47 18.73 -9.26
CA GLU A 135 5.38 17.66 -9.64
C GLU A 135 4.62 16.37 -9.92
N THR A 136 3.65 16.04 -9.03
CA THR A 136 2.85 14.82 -9.16
C THR A 136 1.96 14.83 -10.40
N ILE A 137 1.30 15.95 -10.69
CA ILE A 137 0.44 16.08 -11.88
C ILE A 137 1.28 16.05 -13.16
N LEU A 138 2.45 16.67 -13.17
CA LEU A 138 3.36 16.65 -14.33
C LEU A 138 3.87 15.22 -14.58
N LEU A 139 4.27 14.50 -13.52
CA LEU A 139 4.66 13.08 -13.63
C LEU A 139 3.51 12.23 -14.16
N LEU A 140 2.30 12.43 -13.64
CA LEU A 140 1.09 11.73 -14.09
C LEU A 140 0.82 11.95 -15.58
N TYR A 141 0.95 13.20 -16.05
CA TYR A 141 0.82 13.54 -17.46
C TYR A 141 1.84 12.78 -18.32
N HIS A 142 3.13 12.81 -17.93
CA HIS A 142 4.19 12.14 -18.68
C HIS A 142 3.99 10.61 -18.73
N LEU A 143 3.63 9.98 -17.61
CA LEU A 143 3.35 8.54 -17.56
C LEU A 143 2.18 8.16 -18.48
N ASN A 144 1.13 8.96 -18.50
CA ASN A 144 -0.06 8.67 -19.32
C ASN A 144 0.09 9.03 -20.79
N LYS A 145 1.04 9.89 -21.16
CA LYS A 145 1.29 10.28 -22.56
C LYS A 145 2.15 9.28 -23.32
N ARG A 146 2.86 8.36 -22.63
CA ARG A 146 3.71 7.35 -23.28
C ARG A 146 2.92 6.49 -24.27
N GLN A 147 3.53 6.14 -25.39
CA GLN A 147 2.95 5.21 -26.35
C GLN A 147 3.09 3.74 -25.91
N ASP A 148 4.14 3.43 -25.16
CA ASP A 148 4.49 2.10 -24.66
C ASP A 148 3.90 1.78 -23.28
N LYS A 149 2.99 2.64 -22.75
CA LYS A 149 2.37 2.43 -21.44
C LYS A 149 1.57 1.12 -21.41
N LYS A 150 1.75 0.37 -20.33
CA LYS A 150 1.00 -0.87 -20.06
C LYS A 150 -0.23 -0.63 -19.20
N ALA A 151 -0.29 0.53 -18.53
CA ALA A 151 -1.37 0.89 -17.62
C ALA A 151 -1.67 2.38 -17.67
N LYS A 152 -2.85 2.73 -17.16
CA LYS A 152 -3.21 4.12 -16.89
C LYS A 152 -2.93 4.43 -15.43
N TRP A 153 -2.31 5.57 -15.20
CA TRP A 153 -2.02 6.10 -13.86
C TRP A 153 -3.06 7.12 -13.44
N TYR A 154 -3.37 7.17 -12.17
CA TYR A 154 -4.34 8.04 -11.56
C TYR A 154 -3.72 8.82 -10.40
N LEU A 155 -4.31 9.94 -10.04
CA LEU A 155 -3.94 10.69 -8.85
C LEU A 155 -4.62 10.05 -7.62
N ASN A 156 -3.84 9.76 -6.58
CA ASN A 156 -4.34 9.37 -5.27
C ASN A 156 -4.21 10.54 -4.30
N VAL A 157 -5.34 10.98 -3.76
CA VAL A 157 -5.40 12.11 -2.84
C VAL A 157 -5.66 11.60 -1.43
N GLN A 158 -4.77 11.92 -0.50
CA GLN A 158 -4.97 11.65 0.92
C GLN A 158 -5.97 12.68 1.49
N THR A 159 -7.25 12.40 1.36
CA THR A 159 -8.34 13.34 1.69
C THR A 159 -8.27 13.81 3.14
N HIS A 160 -7.90 12.93 4.09
CA HIS A 160 -7.74 13.28 5.50
C HIS A 160 -6.72 14.43 5.71
N LYS A 161 -5.63 14.45 4.94
CA LYS A 161 -4.64 15.53 5.00
C LYS A 161 -5.17 16.85 4.46
N LEU A 162 -6.05 16.79 3.44
CA LEU A 162 -6.65 18.01 2.86
C LEU A 162 -7.65 18.68 3.81
N ILE A 163 -8.37 17.89 4.59
CA ILE A 163 -9.41 18.38 5.51
C ILE A 163 -8.91 18.47 6.96
N GLY A 164 -7.61 18.26 7.20
CA GLY A 164 -6.98 18.41 8.52
C GLY A 164 -7.41 17.39 9.57
N ILE A 165 -7.91 16.22 9.15
CA ILE A 165 -8.23 15.11 10.07
C ILE A 165 -7.03 14.17 10.14
N ARG A 166 -6.62 13.82 11.34
CA ARG A 166 -5.58 12.81 11.61
C ARG A 166 -6.21 11.50 12.05
#